data_bef9e1e9530c075faa575c38ffc5f826
#
_entry.id   bef9e1e9530c075faa575c38ffc5f826
#
_cell.length_a   1.000
_cell.length_b   1.000
_cell.length_c   1.000
_cell.angle_alpha   90.00
_cell.angle_beta   90.00
_cell.angle_gamma   90.00
#
_symmetry.space_group_name_H-M   'P 1'
#
loop_
_entity.id
_entity.type
_entity.pdbx_description
1 polymer ?
#
loop_
_entity_poly.entity_id
_entity_poly.type
_entity_poly.pdbx_seq_one_letter_code
_entity_poly.pdbx_strand_id
1 'polypeptide(L)'
;MASLITLGLSQIMVGTAAPDGTMPTSALTKIGKTYKDTCKMAQDASDVTEHFEEGRSAPEVRKKAKKIPALTFSIMDPDEAFLAKYVGGSSDAAKGWGFDGTEVVANVALKVETEQGLDISIPNADVEAVINADFSAKGIFLVDFTVTPCAVSSGKAIWAKAKTAK
;
A
#
# COMPACT_ATOMS: atom_id res chain seq x y z
N MET A 1 0.84 30.67 -4.32
CA MET A 1 0.97 29.24 -4.63
C MET A 1 -0.34 28.75 -5.24
N ALA A 2 -0.26 28.01 -6.33
CA ALA A 2 -1.47 27.34 -6.84
C ALA A 2 -1.92 26.28 -5.85
N SER A 3 -3.20 26.23 -5.54
CA SER A 3 -3.79 25.19 -4.70
C SER A 3 -3.78 23.88 -5.49
N LEU A 4 -3.17 22.84 -4.93
CA LEU A 4 -3.12 21.51 -5.51
C LEU A 4 -4.09 20.59 -4.79
N ILE A 5 -5.15 20.20 -5.49
CA ILE A 5 -6.12 19.23 -4.99
C ILE A 5 -5.83 17.89 -5.65
N THR A 6 -5.59 16.86 -4.82
CA THR A 6 -5.39 15.49 -5.28
C THR A 6 -6.72 14.76 -5.30
N LEU A 7 -7.07 14.22 -6.44
CA LEU A 7 -8.38 13.60 -6.68
C LEU A 7 -8.25 12.43 -7.66
N GLY A 8 -9.01 11.38 -7.37
CA GLY A 8 -9.18 10.23 -8.23
C GLY A 8 -7.98 9.31 -8.31
N LEU A 9 -8.24 8.04 -8.52
CA LEU A 9 -7.23 7.02 -8.80
C LEU A 9 -7.22 6.71 -10.30
N SER A 10 -6.07 6.84 -10.94
CA SER A 10 -5.88 6.39 -12.33
C SER A 10 -5.49 4.92 -12.36
N GLN A 11 -4.40 4.56 -11.70
CA GLN A 11 -3.92 3.18 -11.61
C GLN A 11 -2.93 2.99 -10.47
N ILE A 12 -2.72 1.73 -10.09
CA ILE A 12 -1.67 1.32 -9.17
C ILE A 12 -0.68 0.47 -9.94
N MET A 13 0.59 0.84 -9.88
CA MET A 13 1.68 0.14 -10.55
C MET A 13 2.62 -0.48 -9.53
N VAL A 14 3.14 -1.65 -9.84
CA VAL A 14 4.10 -2.37 -9.01
C VAL A 14 5.35 -2.75 -9.81
N GLY A 15 6.44 -2.87 -9.10
CA GLY A 15 7.71 -3.30 -9.64
C GLY A 15 8.57 -3.97 -8.58
N THR A 16 9.81 -4.29 -8.93
CA THR A 16 10.78 -4.86 -7.99
C THR A 16 11.06 -3.89 -6.85
N ALA A 17 11.00 -4.37 -5.62
CA ALA A 17 11.32 -3.56 -4.44
C ALA A 17 12.73 -2.97 -4.54
N ALA A 18 12.85 -1.73 -4.11
CA ALA A 18 14.11 -0.99 -4.08
C ALA A 18 14.47 -0.61 -2.63
N PRO A 19 15.09 -1.51 -1.86
CA PRO A 19 15.47 -1.22 -0.48
C PRO A 19 16.49 -0.10 -0.33
N ASP A 20 17.16 0.25 -1.41
CA ASP A 20 18.07 1.41 -1.48
C ASP A 20 17.36 2.76 -1.58
N GLY A 21 16.03 2.76 -1.79
CA GLY A 21 15.22 3.95 -1.92
C GLY A 21 15.10 4.51 -3.34
N THR A 22 15.70 3.85 -4.33
CA THR A 22 15.63 4.27 -5.74
C THR A 22 14.38 3.69 -6.41
N MET A 23 13.36 4.51 -6.61
CA MET A 23 12.12 4.06 -7.25
C MET A 23 12.38 3.63 -8.70
N PRO A 24 11.98 2.40 -9.10
CA PRO A 24 12.07 1.98 -10.50
C PRO A 24 11.23 2.90 -11.41
N THR A 25 11.78 3.28 -12.55
CA THR A 25 11.10 4.18 -13.50
C THR A 25 10.59 3.47 -14.75
N SER A 26 11.15 2.32 -15.11
CA SER A 26 10.86 1.64 -16.39
C SER A 26 10.29 0.24 -16.27
N ALA A 27 10.31 -0.38 -15.10
CA ALA A 27 9.88 -1.77 -14.89
C ALA A 27 8.58 -1.88 -14.09
N LEU A 28 7.79 -0.82 -14.03
CA LEU A 28 6.52 -0.80 -13.32
C LEU A 28 5.41 -1.34 -14.23
N THR A 29 4.61 -2.25 -13.69
CA THR A 29 3.45 -2.82 -14.35
C THR A 29 2.20 -2.58 -13.52
N LYS A 30 1.05 -2.45 -14.19
CA LYS A 30 -0.23 -2.33 -13.50
C LYS A 30 -0.51 -3.58 -12.67
N ILE A 31 -0.88 -3.41 -11.40
CA ILE A 31 -1.13 -4.55 -10.49
C ILE A 31 -2.40 -5.32 -10.87
N GLY A 32 -3.37 -4.67 -11.46
CA GLY A 32 -4.66 -5.26 -11.83
C GLY A 32 -5.74 -4.18 -11.88
N LYS A 33 -6.99 -4.59 -11.95
CA LYS A 33 -8.14 -3.69 -11.90
C LYS A 33 -8.49 -3.38 -10.45
N THR A 34 -8.27 -2.15 -10.04
CA THR A 34 -8.64 -1.68 -8.70
C THR A 34 -10.15 -1.51 -8.60
N TYR A 35 -10.74 -2.10 -7.58
CA TYR A 35 -12.17 -1.93 -7.31
C TYR A 35 -12.46 -0.48 -6.89
N LYS A 36 -13.55 0.07 -7.43
CA LYS A 36 -13.92 1.47 -7.22
C LYS A 36 -14.05 1.83 -5.74
N ASP A 37 -13.56 3.00 -5.36
CA ASP A 37 -13.66 3.60 -4.03
C ASP A 37 -12.99 2.80 -2.89
N THR A 38 -12.05 1.91 -3.22
CA THR A 38 -11.34 1.09 -2.22
C THR A 38 -9.93 1.59 -1.90
N CYS A 39 -9.31 2.38 -2.79
CA CYS A 39 -7.96 2.86 -2.59
C CYS A 39 -7.92 4.04 -1.60
N LYS A 40 -7.30 3.81 -0.46
CA LYS A 40 -7.18 4.80 0.62
C LYS A 40 -5.79 4.76 1.24
N MET A 41 -5.27 5.93 1.57
CA MET A 41 -4.06 6.05 2.39
C MET A 41 -4.44 6.76 3.69
N ALA A 42 -4.09 6.17 4.81
CA ALA A 42 -4.37 6.72 6.13
C ALA A 42 -3.14 6.65 7.02
N GLN A 43 -2.99 7.64 7.87
CA GLN A 43 -1.94 7.69 8.87
C GLN A 43 -2.58 7.80 10.26
N ASP A 44 -2.22 6.90 11.15
CA ASP A 44 -2.66 6.96 12.54
C ASP A 44 -1.99 8.11 13.29
N ALA A 45 -2.66 8.57 14.34
CA ALA A 45 -2.09 9.55 15.23
C ALA A 45 -0.80 9.04 15.88
N SER A 46 0.10 9.98 16.22
CA SER A 46 1.35 9.64 16.90
C SER A 46 1.09 9.02 18.28
N ASP A 47 1.90 8.04 18.64
CA ASP A 47 1.96 7.58 20.03
C ASP A 47 2.57 8.67 20.90
N VAL A 48 1.92 8.96 22.01
CA VAL A 48 2.31 10.02 22.93
C VAL A 48 2.70 9.41 24.25
N THR A 49 3.90 9.74 24.72
CA THR A 49 4.37 9.41 26.07
C THR A 49 4.51 10.72 26.85
N GLU A 50 3.88 10.78 28.01
CA GLU A 50 3.89 11.96 28.86
C GLU A 50 4.37 11.59 30.27
N HIS A 51 5.17 12.46 30.86
CA HIS A 51 5.64 12.34 32.23
C HIS A 51 5.23 13.60 33.01
N PHE A 52 4.66 13.38 34.17
CA PHE A 52 4.12 14.43 35.00
C PHE A 52 4.90 14.52 36.31
N GLU A 53 5.09 15.72 36.79
CA GLU A 53 5.45 15.97 38.19
C GLU A 53 4.23 15.73 39.09
N GLU A 54 4.45 15.14 40.24
CA GLU A 54 3.34 14.90 41.19
C GLU A 54 2.64 16.18 41.58
N GLY A 55 1.29 16.16 41.53
CA GLY A 55 0.47 17.34 41.85
C GLY A 55 0.30 18.33 40.70
N ARG A 56 0.85 18.02 39.47
CA ARG A 56 0.65 18.84 38.27
C ARG A 56 -0.20 18.15 37.25
N SER A 57 -1.06 18.90 36.57
CA SER A 57 -1.92 18.40 35.48
C SER A 57 -1.31 18.60 34.10
N ALA A 58 -0.26 19.42 33.97
CA ALA A 58 0.46 19.61 32.73
C ALA A 58 1.70 18.68 32.66
N PRO A 59 1.99 18.03 31.54
CA PRO A 59 3.14 17.15 31.43
C PRO A 59 4.46 17.93 31.45
N GLU A 60 5.42 17.46 32.23
CA GLU A 60 6.77 18.02 32.30
C GLU A 60 7.56 17.65 31.02
N VAL A 61 7.37 16.41 30.53
CA VAL A 61 7.96 15.91 29.29
C VAL A 61 6.89 15.26 28.47
N ARG A 62 6.84 15.62 27.18
CA ARG A 62 5.95 15.01 26.19
C ARG A 62 6.73 14.57 24.97
N LYS A 63 6.73 13.27 24.66
CA LYS A 63 7.38 12.68 23.50
C LYS A 63 6.32 12.12 22.56
N LYS A 64 6.47 12.40 21.27
CA LYS A 64 5.62 11.87 20.20
C LYS A 64 6.41 10.96 19.27
N ALA A 65 5.86 9.80 18.96
CA ALA A 65 6.37 8.91 17.95
C ALA A 65 5.41 8.88 16.75
N LYS A 66 5.86 9.37 15.60
CA LYS A 66 5.08 9.44 14.37
C LYS A 66 4.92 8.04 13.77
N LYS A 67 3.72 7.70 13.33
CA LYS A 67 3.44 6.45 12.59
C LYS A 67 3.55 6.69 11.09
N ILE A 68 3.88 5.62 10.35
CA ILE A 68 3.94 5.68 8.91
C ILE A 68 2.54 5.44 8.32
N PRO A 69 2.15 6.15 7.23
CA PRO A 69 0.88 5.89 6.57
C PRO A 69 0.84 4.50 5.94
N ALA A 70 -0.31 3.87 5.96
CA ALA A 70 -0.59 2.64 5.24
C ALA A 70 -1.55 2.90 4.08
N LEU A 71 -1.38 2.13 3.00
CA LEU A 71 -2.23 2.18 1.82
C LEU A 71 -3.07 0.91 1.77
N THR A 72 -4.36 1.05 1.51
CA THR A 72 -5.28 -0.08 1.33
C THR A 72 -6.02 0.05 0.01
N PHE A 73 -6.22 -1.06 -0.68
CA PHE A 73 -7.02 -1.13 -1.90
C PHE A 73 -7.47 -2.57 -2.17
N SER A 74 -8.39 -2.75 -3.08
CA SER A 74 -8.89 -4.07 -3.48
C SER A 74 -8.73 -4.28 -4.97
N ILE A 75 -8.31 -5.48 -5.37
CA ILE A 75 -8.19 -5.89 -6.77
C ILE A 75 -9.34 -6.83 -7.11
N MET A 76 -9.98 -6.59 -8.25
CA MET A 76 -11.20 -7.28 -8.66
C MET A 76 -11.00 -8.34 -9.74
N ASP A 77 -9.80 -8.47 -10.27
CA ASP A 77 -9.46 -9.41 -11.35
C ASP A 77 -8.25 -10.31 -11.04
N PRO A 78 -8.20 -10.94 -9.84
CA PRO A 78 -7.09 -11.83 -9.52
C PRO A 78 -7.17 -13.11 -10.36
N ASP A 79 -6.04 -13.52 -10.93
CA ASP A 79 -5.86 -14.82 -11.54
C ASP A 79 -5.09 -15.78 -10.61
N GLU A 80 -4.90 -17.01 -11.04
CA GLU A 80 -4.21 -18.04 -10.25
C GLU A 80 -2.76 -17.66 -9.92
N ALA A 81 -2.05 -17.07 -10.86
CA ALA A 81 -0.67 -16.63 -10.67
C ALA A 81 -0.59 -15.44 -9.70
N PHE A 82 -1.55 -14.54 -9.77
CA PHE A 82 -1.67 -13.41 -8.87
C PHE A 82 -1.92 -13.87 -7.42
N LEU A 83 -2.82 -14.83 -7.23
CA LEU A 83 -3.10 -15.40 -5.91
C LEU A 83 -1.87 -16.09 -5.33
N ALA A 84 -1.15 -16.88 -6.14
CA ALA A 84 0.08 -17.54 -5.72
C ALA A 84 1.18 -16.54 -5.32
N LYS A 85 1.27 -15.41 -6.03
CA LYS A 85 2.28 -14.38 -5.78
C LYS A 85 2.01 -13.55 -4.51
N TYR A 86 0.77 -13.16 -4.28
CA TYR A 86 0.42 -12.20 -3.22
C TYR A 86 -0.28 -12.82 -2.01
N VAL A 87 -1.16 -13.76 -2.22
CA VAL A 87 -1.89 -14.41 -1.10
C VAL A 87 -1.11 -15.58 -0.53
N GLY A 88 -0.37 -16.29 -1.37
CA GLY A 88 0.39 -17.47 -0.99
C GLY A 88 -0.12 -18.74 -1.68
N GLY A 89 0.46 -19.87 -1.32
CA GLY A 89 0.17 -21.14 -1.98
C GLY A 89 0.94 -21.30 -3.29
N SER A 90 0.42 -22.15 -4.14
CA SER A 90 1.02 -22.46 -5.45
C SER A 90 -0.03 -22.57 -6.56
N SER A 91 0.38 -22.30 -7.78
CA SER A 91 -0.45 -22.46 -8.97
C SER A 91 0.00 -23.70 -9.76
N ASP A 92 -0.94 -24.55 -10.13
CA ASP A 92 -0.73 -25.75 -10.94
C ASP A 92 -1.60 -25.66 -12.20
N ALA A 93 -1.00 -25.95 -13.35
CA ALA A 93 -1.70 -25.84 -14.63
C ALA A 93 -2.92 -26.77 -14.76
N ALA A 94 -2.94 -27.90 -14.05
CA ALA A 94 -4.04 -28.87 -14.09
C ALA A 94 -5.08 -28.66 -13.00
N LYS A 95 -4.67 -28.15 -11.83
CA LYS A 95 -5.52 -28.04 -10.63
C LYS A 95 -5.89 -26.60 -10.25
N GLY A 96 -5.22 -25.61 -10.84
CA GLY A 96 -5.39 -24.22 -10.50
C GLY A 96 -4.57 -23.77 -9.28
N TRP A 97 -5.06 -22.78 -8.57
CA TRP A 97 -4.42 -22.28 -7.37
C TRP A 97 -4.78 -23.09 -6.13
N GLY A 98 -3.78 -23.49 -5.36
CA GLY A 98 -3.93 -24.19 -4.09
C GLY A 98 -3.29 -23.41 -2.94
N PHE A 99 -3.99 -23.32 -1.82
CA PHE A 99 -3.52 -22.67 -0.61
C PHE A 99 -3.21 -23.68 0.47
N ASP A 100 -2.02 -23.58 1.05
CA ASP A 100 -1.53 -24.50 2.09
C ASP A 100 -1.28 -23.79 3.45
N GLY A 101 -1.60 -22.51 3.55
CA GLY A 101 -1.34 -21.71 4.73
C GLY A 101 0.08 -21.13 4.82
N THR A 102 0.90 -21.31 3.79
CA THR A 102 2.23 -20.70 3.72
C THR A 102 2.11 -19.20 3.57
N GLU A 103 2.80 -18.46 4.43
CA GLU A 103 2.84 -17.01 4.38
C GLU A 103 3.83 -16.54 3.30
N VAL A 104 3.44 -15.54 2.54
CA VAL A 104 4.28 -14.90 1.54
C VAL A 104 4.73 -13.55 2.05
N VAL A 105 6.04 -13.35 2.09
CA VAL A 105 6.65 -12.03 2.32
C VAL A 105 6.94 -11.44 0.94
N ALA A 106 6.09 -10.52 0.52
CA ALA A 106 6.22 -9.85 -0.77
C ALA A 106 6.54 -8.37 -0.56
N ASN A 107 7.80 -7.98 -0.82
CA ASN A 107 8.18 -6.59 -0.89
C ASN A 107 8.18 -6.14 -2.35
N VAL A 108 7.56 -5.01 -2.62
CA VAL A 108 7.45 -4.43 -3.96
C VAL A 108 7.70 -2.93 -3.92
N ALA A 109 8.11 -2.37 -5.05
CA ALA A 109 8.00 -0.95 -5.30
C ALA A 109 6.60 -0.67 -5.83
N LEU A 110 5.92 0.33 -5.25
CA LEU A 110 4.54 0.63 -5.58
C LEU A 110 4.39 2.09 -5.94
N LYS A 111 3.64 2.37 -6.99
CA LYS A 111 3.29 3.72 -7.41
C LYS A 111 1.79 3.85 -7.58
N VAL A 112 1.21 4.81 -6.89
CA VAL A 112 -0.18 5.21 -7.04
C VAL A 112 -0.23 6.41 -7.97
N GLU A 113 -0.81 6.23 -9.15
CA GLU A 113 -1.04 7.32 -10.10
C GLU A 113 -2.46 7.86 -9.92
N THR A 114 -2.54 9.17 -9.66
CA THR A 114 -3.82 9.86 -9.49
C THR A 114 -4.30 10.45 -10.82
N GLU A 115 -5.58 10.78 -10.90
CA GLU A 115 -6.12 11.51 -12.05
C GLU A 115 -5.61 12.95 -12.08
N GLN A 116 -5.53 13.58 -10.91
CA GLN A 116 -4.92 14.90 -10.73
C GLN A 116 -4.27 15.01 -9.35
N GLY A 117 -3.29 15.89 -9.23
CA GLY A 117 -2.64 16.24 -7.98
C GLY A 117 -1.34 15.48 -7.75
N LEU A 118 -1.22 14.80 -6.63
CA LEU A 118 -0.02 14.11 -6.19
C LEU A 118 -0.03 12.62 -6.56
N ASP A 119 0.99 12.17 -7.24
CA ASP A 119 1.30 10.76 -7.38
C ASP A 119 2.15 10.29 -6.19
N ILE A 120 1.85 9.13 -5.64
CA ILE A 120 2.55 8.55 -4.48
C ILE A 120 3.47 7.44 -4.96
N SER A 121 4.70 7.44 -4.49
CA SER A 121 5.70 6.40 -4.77
C SER A 121 6.27 5.84 -3.48
N ILE A 122 6.30 4.52 -3.38
CA ILE A 122 6.82 3.77 -2.24
C ILE A 122 7.88 2.80 -2.77
N PRO A 123 9.19 3.09 -2.57
CA PRO A 123 10.26 2.26 -3.15
C PRO A 123 10.33 0.86 -2.57
N ASN A 124 10.05 0.70 -1.29
CA ASN A 124 10.07 -0.59 -0.61
C ASN A 124 8.83 -0.70 0.28
N ALA A 125 7.88 -1.51 -0.14
CA ALA A 125 6.63 -1.70 0.56
C ALA A 125 6.43 -3.19 0.88
N ASP A 126 6.05 -3.48 2.11
CA ASP A 126 5.53 -4.78 2.51
C ASP A 126 4.05 -4.85 2.12
N VAL A 127 3.68 -5.93 1.45
CA VAL A 127 2.34 -6.13 0.91
C VAL A 127 1.71 -7.35 1.54
N GLU A 128 0.58 -7.15 2.19
CA GLU A 128 -0.29 -8.22 2.67
C GLU A 128 -1.55 -8.26 1.83
N ALA A 129 -1.90 -9.44 1.33
CA ALA A 129 -3.08 -9.67 0.51
C ALA A 129 -3.98 -10.71 1.16
N VAL A 130 -5.25 -10.38 1.29
CA VAL A 130 -6.28 -11.23 1.92
C VAL A 130 -7.46 -11.38 0.97
N ILE A 131 -7.95 -12.60 0.82
CA ILE A 131 -9.14 -12.88 0.01
C ILE A 131 -10.38 -12.35 0.72
N ASN A 132 -11.16 -11.59 0.00
CA ASN A 132 -12.48 -11.12 0.40
C ASN A 132 -13.46 -11.38 -0.75
N ALA A 133 -13.99 -12.60 -0.79
CA ALA A 133 -14.82 -13.06 -1.89
C ALA A 133 -16.28 -13.15 -1.49
N ASP A 134 -17.14 -12.52 -2.27
CA ASP A 134 -18.60 -12.65 -2.18
C ASP A 134 -19.13 -13.31 -3.45
N PHE A 135 -19.63 -14.52 -3.31
CA PHE A 135 -20.17 -15.33 -4.42
C PHE A 135 -21.68 -15.15 -4.63
N SER A 136 -22.29 -14.17 -3.98
CA SER A 136 -23.70 -13.82 -4.23
C SER A 136 -23.87 -13.22 -5.64
N ALA A 137 -25.13 -13.14 -6.11
CA ALA A 137 -25.43 -12.57 -7.42
C ALA A 137 -25.02 -11.10 -7.58
N LYS A 138 -24.84 -10.37 -6.48
CA LYS A 138 -24.41 -8.97 -6.44
C LYS A 138 -22.98 -8.80 -5.93
N GLY A 139 -22.33 -9.89 -5.52
CA GLY A 139 -20.98 -9.90 -4.99
C GLY A 139 -19.91 -10.05 -6.07
N ILE A 140 -18.67 -9.90 -5.66
CA ILE A 140 -17.50 -10.07 -6.49
C ILE A 140 -16.34 -10.66 -5.67
N PHE A 141 -15.45 -11.37 -6.34
CA PHE A 141 -14.22 -11.87 -5.75
C PHE A 141 -13.20 -10.73 -5.69
N LEU A 142 -12.85 -10.33 -4.48
CA LEU A 142 -11.85 -9.29 -4.24
C LEU A 142 -10.64 -9.86 -3.50
N VAL A 143 -9.48 -9.28 -3.77
CA VAL A 143 -8.28 -9.44 -2.94
C VAL A 143 -7.97 -8.09 -2.33
N ASP A 144 -8.06 -8.01 -1.01
CA ASP A 144 -7.81 -6.80 -0.25
C ASP A 144 -6.32 -6.70 0.07
N PHE A 145 -5.72 -5.58 -0.28
CA PHE A 145 -4.31 -5.28 -0.04
C PHE A 145 -4.14 -4.29 1.09
N THR A 146 -3.19 -4.58 1.96
CA THR A 146 -2.64 -3.63 2.92
C THR A 146 -1.16 -3.45 2.62
N VAL A 147 -0.77 -2.24 2.30
CA VAL A 147 0.59 -1.89 1.92
C VAL A 147 1.21 -1.04 3.02
N THR A 148 2.29 -1.54 3.60
CA THR A 148 3.04 -0.83 4.64
C THR A 148 4.40 -0.41 4.09
N PRO A 149 4.69 0.89 3.99
CA PRO A 149 5.99 1.37 3.58
C PRO A 149 7.07 0.94 4.57
N CYS A 150 8.16 0.40 4.05
CA CYS A 150 9.30 -0.04 4.84
C CYS A 150 10.47 0.94 4.74
N ALA A 151 11.38 0.86 5.68
CA ALA A 151 12.59 1.66 5.68
C ALA A 151 13.44 1.38 4.43
N VAL A 152 14.09 2.42 3.94
CA VAL A 152 15.05 2.37 2.84
C VAL A 152 16.42 2.84 3.34
N SER A 153 17.50 2.37 2.73
CA SER A 153 18.86 2.72 3.16
C SER A 153 19.24 4.17 2.80
N SER A 154 18.59 4.73 1.79
CA SER A 154 18.80 6.12 1.35
C SER A 154 17.47 6.73 0.88
N GLY A 155 17.26 8.00 1.18
CA GLY A 155 16.05 8.72 0.78
C GLY A 155 14.89 8.57 1.78
N LYS A 156 13.68 8.50 1.26
CA LYS A 156 12.43 8.47 2.04
C LYS A 156 11.60 7.24 1.70
N ALA A 157 10.90 6.72 2.71
CA ALA A 157 10.00 5.58 2.54
C ALA A 157 8.82 5.88 1.63
N ILE A 158 8.37 7.13 1.60
CA ILE A 158 7.24 7.59 0.77
C ILE A 158 7.61 8.90 0.08
N TRP A 159 7.31 8.98 -1.20
CA TRP A 159 7.43 10.19 -2.00
C TRP A 159 6.06 10.59 -2.53
N ALA A 160 5.77 11.88 -2.46
CA ALA A 160 4.60 12.47 -3.11
C ALA A 160 5.08 13.55 -4.09
N LYS A 161 4.76 13.40 -5.35
CA LYS A 161 5.18 14.33 -6.40
C LYS A 161 3.97 14.85 -7.18
N ALA A 162 3.94 16.16 -7.37
CA ALA A 162 2.90 16.77 -8.22
C ALA A 162 3.00 16.23 -9.65
N LYS A 163 1.86 15.84 -10.20
CA LYS A 163 1.74 15.41 -11.58
C LYS A 163 2.07 16.59 -12.49
N THR A 164 2.99 16.40 -13.43
CA THR A 164 3.28 17.41 -14.42
C THR A 164 2.05 17.55 -15.32
N ALA A 165 1.51 18.74 -15.44
CA ALA A 165 0.44 19.01 -16.41
C ALA A 165 0.95 18.63 -17.81
N LYS A 166 0.18 17.81 -18.51
CA LYS A 166 0.43 17.52 -19.91
C LYS A 166 0.03 18.73 -20.77
#